data_6cb04d399463f6dc67139778c9fb5f07
#
_entry.id   6cb04d399463f6dc67139778c9fb5f07
#
_cell.length_a   1.000
_cell.length_b   1.000
_cell.length_c   1.000
_cell.angle_alpha   90.00
_cell.angle_beta   90.00
_cell.angle_gamma   90.00
#
_symmetry.space_group_name_H-M   'P 1'
#
loop_
_entity.id
_entity.type
_entity.pdbx_description
1 polymer ?
#
loop_
_entity_poly.entity_id
_entity_poly.type
_entity_poly.pdbx_seq_one_letter_code
_entity_poly.pdbx_strand_id
1 'polypeptide(L)'
;SVAVCDAAGNTMYTMTSKKDEEKTESVNFGLDAGTYYLKVSGIQYMDASGSLTVQGANGETYKLKASWTNADNWESESNDDINTADTMTSGKAVYGSLYGVSDSDYYGFQTTKDGYIVINLQHSKVTGRQNKAIYAVTVCDTSGNSIYEMTSKAEDESTDSIKLGLSAGKYYIKVAGQNAYYGGNYVIK
;
A
#
# COMPACT_ATOMS: atom_id res chain seq x y z
N SER A 1 -10.29 -13.65 11.71
CA SER A 1 -9.17 -13.10 10.94
C SER A 1 -8.97 -13.88 9.66
N VAL A 2 -8.67 -13.18 8.58
CA VAL A 2 -8.26 -13.79 7.30
C VAL A 2 -6.92 -13.20 6.91
N ALA A 3 -5.92 -14.05 6.73
CA ALA A 3 -4.61 -13.64 6.25
C ALA A 3 -4.40 -14.10 4.80
N VAL A 4 -3.78 -13.26 3.99
CA VAL A 4 -3.19 -13.63 2.70
C VAL A 4 -1.74 -13.98 2.95
N CYS A 5 -1.33 -15.15 2.49
CA CYS A 5 0.02 -15.67 2.68
C CYS A 5 0.66 -15.95 1.33
N ASP A 6 1.98 -15.78 1.25
CA ASP A 6 2.79 -16.19 0.11
C ASP A 6 2.89 -17.72 -0.01
N ALA A 7 3.61 -18.21 -1.02
CA ALA A 7 3.82 -19.63 -1.25
C ALA A 7 4.60 -20.34 -0.13
N ALA A 8 5.38 -19.60 0.66
CA ALA A 8 6.12 -20.13 1.83
C ALA A 8 5.28 -20.11 3.11
N GLY A 9 4.08 -19.52 3.08
CA GLY A 9 3.19 -19.40 4.22
C GLY A 9 3.43 -18.14 5.08
N ASN A 10 4.28 -17.23 4.63
CA ASN A 10 4.47 -15.94 5.30
C ASN A 10 3.23 -15.07 5.10
N THR A 11 2.80 -14.39 6.14
CA THR A 11 1.66 -13.48 6.08
C THR A 11 2.07 -12.18 5.41
N MET A 12 1.36 -11.82 4.34
CA MET A 12 1.53 -10.56 3.61
C MET A 12 0.50 -9.51 4.07
N TYR A 13 -0.74 -9.92 4.23
CA TYR A 13 -1.86 -9.04 4.61
C TYR A 13 -2.80 -9.75 5.57
N THR A 14 -3.42 -9.00 6.47
CA THR A 14 -4.44 -9.54 7.39
C THR A 14 -5.62 -8.59 7.49
N MET A 15 -6.82 -9.12 7.34
CA MET A 15 -8.06 -8.44 7.67
C MET A 15 -8.77 -9.13 8.84
N THR A 16 -9.52 -8.34 9.61
CA THR A 16 -10.25 -8.81 10.78
C THR A 16 -11.72 -8.45 10.62
N SER A 17 -12.60 -9.45 10.69
CA SER A 17 -14.03 -9.25 10.78
C SER A 17 -14.45 -9.10 12.24
N LYS A 18 -15.26 -8.11 12.54
CA LYS A 18 -15.80 -7.83 13.88
C LYS A 18 -17.17 -8.48 14.06
N LYS A 19 -17.56 -8.64 15.32
CA LYS A 19 -18.81 -9.29 15.74
C LYS A 19 -20.06 -8.71 15.05
N ASP A 20 -20.08 -7.40 14.85
CA ASP A 20 -21.25 -6.69 14.33
C ASP A 20 -21.15 -6.39 12.81
N GLU A 21 -20.19 -7.03 12.13
CA GLU A 21 -19.99 -6.87 10.68
C GLU A 21 -20.45 -8.14 9.97
N GLU A 22 -21.53 -8.02 9.19
CA GLU A 22 -22.03 -9.12 8.35
C GLU A 22 -21.07 -9.42 7.18
N LYS A 23 -20.29 -8.41 6.76
CA LYS A 23 -19.33 -8.49 5.65
C LYS A 23 -18.10 -7.64 5.95
N THR A 24 -16.94 -8.23 5.76
CA THR A 24 -15.65 -7.53 5.79
C THR A 24 -14.95 -7.76 4.47
N GLU A 25 -14.46 -6.69 3.85
CA GLU A 25 -13.70 -6.73 2.60
C GLU A 25 -12.28 -6.25 2.82
N SER A 26 -11.32 -6.86 2.13
CA SER A 26 -9.94 -6.36 2.08
C SER A 26 -9.88 -5.07 1.26
N VAL A 27 -8.82 -4.30 1.44
CA VAL A 27 -8.37 -3.35 0.44
C VAL A 27 -7.93 -4.11 -0.82
N ASN A 28 -7.89 -3.44 -1.96
CA ASN A 28 -7.21 -3.99 -3.12
C ASN A 28 -5.70 -3.83 -2.87
N PHE A 29 -4.93 -4.84 -3.19
CA PHE A 29 -3.46 -4.78 -3.19
C PHE A 29 -2.92 -5.62 -4.33
N GLY A 30 -1.79 -5.21 -4.86
CA GLY A 30 -1.15 -5.86 -5.99
C GLY A 30 -0.41 -7.12 -5.57
N LEU A 31 -0.36 -8.10 -6.45
CA LEU A 31 0.41 -9.33 -6.24
C LEU A 31 1.01 -9.77 -7.58
N ASP A 32 2.24 -10.21 -7.54
CA ASP A 32 2.88 -10.89 -8.67
C ASP A 32 2.13 -12.16 -9.07
N ALA A 33 2.35 -12.61 -10.30
CA ALA A 33 1.83 -13.91 -10.72
C ALA A 33 2.46 -15.02 -9.85
N GLY A 34 1.61 -15.75 -9.11
CA GLY A 34 2.12 -16.73 -8.14
C GLY A 34 1.04 -17.55 -7.46
N THR A 35 1.45 -18.31 -6.46
CA THR A 35 0.56 -19.09 -5.59
C THR A 35 0.48 -18.42 -4.24
N TYR A 36 -0.75 -18.17 -3.81
CA TYR A 36 -1.07 -17.54 -2.53
C TYR A 36 -2.09 -18.37 -1.78
N TYR A 37 -2.08 -18.23 -0.47
CA TYR A 37 -3.00 -18.96 0.41
C TYR A 37 -3.82 -18.00 1.25
N LEU A 38 -5.09 -18.34 1.45
CA LEU A 38 -5.95 -17.66 2.41
C LEU A 38 -6.05 -18.49 3.69
N LYS A 39 -5.57 -17.94 4.79
CA LYS A 39 -5.64 -18.57 6.10
C LYS A 39 -6.74 -17.92 6.92
N VAL A 40 -7.73 -18.70 7.31
CA VAL A 40 -8.80 -18.27 8.23
C VAL A 40 -8.48 -18.76 9.63
N SER A 41 -8.57 -17.90 10.63
CA SER A 41 -8.32 -18.23 12.03
C SER A 41 -9.20 -17.43 12.98
N GLY A 42 -9.47 -17.96 14.16
CA GLY A 42 -10.03 -17.19 15.27
C GLY A 42 -9.03 -16.14 15.75
N ILE A 43 -9.55 -15.08 16.38
CA ILE A 43 -8.71 -14.04 16.97
C ILE A 43 -8.43 -14.40 18.42
N GLN A 44 -7.14 -14.35 18.78
CA GLN A 44 -6.70 -14.49 20.17
C GLN A 44 -6.41 -13.09 20.72
N TYR A 45 -6.82 -12.83 21.94
CA TYR A 45 -6.44 -11.64 22.69
C TYR A 45 -6.14 -12.00 24.13
N MET A 46 -5.34 -11.18 24.78
CA MET A 46 -5.09 -11.32 26.22
C MET A 46 -6.22 -10.60 26.95
N ASP A 47 -6.87 -11.29 27.86
CA ASP A 47 -7.82 -10.68 28.78
C ASP A 47 -7.10 -9.87 29.87
N ALA A 48 -7.87 -9.20 30.72
CA ALA A 48 -7.33 -8.40 31.83
C ALA A 48 -6.53 -9.19 32.86
N SER A 49 -6.64 -10.52 32.86
CA SER A 49 -5.87 -11.42 33.73
C SER A 49 -4.55 -11.89 33.09
N GLY A 50 -4.29 -11.52 31.83
CA GLY A 50 -3.14 -11.99 31.06
C GLY A 50 -3.32 -13.38 30.45
N SER A 51 -4.53 -13.94 30.50
CA SER A 51 -4.84 -15.22 29.87
C SER A 51 -5.17 -15.03 28.38
N LEU A 52 -4.64 -15.92 27.53
CA LEU A 52 -5.01 -15.98 26.12
C LEU A 52 -6.42 -16.55 25.99
N THR A 53 -7.34 -15.73 25.52
CA THR A 53 -8.69 -16.14 25.16
C THR A 53 -8.89 -16.09 23.66
N VAL A 54 -9.57 -17.09 23.11
CA VAL A 54 -10.01 -17.06 21.70
C VAL A 54 -11.36 -16.37 21.67
N GLN A 55 -11.41 -15.16 21.15
CA GLN A 55 -12.67 -14.60 20.70
C GLN A 55 -12.88 -15.01 19.24
N GLY A 56 -13.70 -15.98 19.07
CA GLY A 56 -14.12 -16.41 17.75
C GLY A 56 -15.48 -17.07 17.86
N ALA A 57 -16.21 -17.04 16.78
CA ALA A 57 -17.46 -17.74 16.61
C ALA A 57 -17.16 -19.26 16.56
N ASN A 58 -16.88 -19.87 17.71
CA ASN A 58 -16.69 -21.30 17.79
C ASN A 58 -17.98 -22.01 17.34
N GLY A 59 -17.89 -22.75 16.23
CA GLY A 59 -19.03 -23.46 15.66
C GLY A 59 -19.89 -22.65 14.69
N GLU A 60 -19.60 -21.37 14.49
CA GLU A 60 -20.28 -20.55 13.46
C GLU A 60 -19.70 -20.81 12.06
N THR A 61 -20.55 -20.65 11.05
CA THR A 61 -20.14 -20.78 9.66
C THR A 61 -19.69 -19.43 9.10
N TYR A 62 -18.74 -19.44 8.19
CA TYR A 62 -18.33 -18.28 7.42
C TYR A 62 -18.39 -18.57 5.93
N LYS A 63 -18.50 -17.51 5.13
CA LYS A 63 -18.37 -17.55 3.68
C LYS A 63 -17.15 -16.73 3.30
N LEU A 64 -16.21 -17.37 2.62
CA LEU A 64 -15.03 -16.73 2.08
C LEU A 64 -15.14 -16.60 0.56
N LYS A 65 -14.79 -15.44 0.02
CA LYS A 65 -14.69 -15.19 -1.42
C LYS A 65 -13.38 -14.48 -1.71
N ALA A 66 -12.60 -15.00 -2.64
CA ALA A 66 -11.49 -14.31 -3.26
C ALA A 66 -11.88 -13.89 -4.68
N SER A 67 -11.42 -12.72 -5.10
CA SER A 67 -11.55 -12.26 -6.48
C SER A 67 -10.22 -11.58 -6.86
N TRP A 68 -9.76 -11.79 -8.06
CA TRP A 68 -8.57 -11.13 -8.59
C TRP A 68 -8.80 -10.67 -10.03
N THR A 69 -8.05 -9.68 -10.44
CA THR A 69 -8.07 -9.12 -11.79
C THR A 69 -6.63 -9.00 -12.26
N ASN A 70 -6.33 -9.53 -13.42
CA ASN A 70 -4.99 -9.35 -14.00
C ASN A 70 -4.86 -7.91 -14.52
N ALA A 71 -3.80 -7.25 -14.13
CA ALA A 71 -3.48 -5.88 -14.54
C ALA A 71 -1.96 -5.72 -14.66
N ASP A 72 -1.52 -5.08 -15.74
CA ASP A 72 -0.08 -4.91 -16.03
C ASP A 72 0.50 -3.65 -15.36
N ASN A 73 -0.31 -2.88 -14.67
CA ASN A 73 0.05 -1.57 -14.12
C ASN A 73 -0.37 -1.38 -12.66
N TRP A 74 -0.58 -2.47 -11.93
CA TRP A 74 -0.63 -2.47 -10.47
C TRP A 74 0.75 -2.74 -9.91
N GLU A 75 1.01 -2.18 -8.72
CA GLU A 75 2.16 -2.55 -7.90
C GLU A 75 2.15 -4.03 -7.54
N SER A 76 3.28 -4.54 -7.10
CA SER A 76 3.42 -5.92 -6.62
C SER A 76 3.99 -5.96 -5.22
N GLU A 77 3.22 -6.50 -4.28
CA GLU A 77 3.64 -6.64 -2.90
C GLU A 77 4.57 -7.86 -2.67
N SER A 78 5.54 -7.69 -1.78
CA SER A 78 5.86 -6.48 -0.97
C SER A 78 6.92 -5.64 -1.66
N ASN A 79 6.64 -4.33 -1.83
CA ASN A 79 7.55 -3.34 -2.40
C ASN A 79 7.95 -2.28 -1.35
N ASP A 80 8.03 -2.68 -0.09
CA ASP A 80 8.18 -1.84 1.11
C ASP A 80 9.54 -1.15 1.25
N ASP A 81 10.53 -1.49 0.43
CA ASP A 81 11.87 -0.90 0.49
C ASP A 81 12.54 -0.78 -0.90
N ILE A 82 13.71 -0.13 -0.95
CA ILE A 82 14.45 0.10 -2.20
C ILE A 82 14.96 -1.18 -2.89
N ASN A 83 15.04 -2.32 -2.19
CA ASN A 83 15.50 -3.60 -2.74
C ASN A 83 14.35 -4.38 -3.37
N THR A 84 13.14 -4.13 -2.90
CA THR A 84 11.90 -4.77 -3.38
C THR A 84 11.06 -3.83 -4.26
N ALA A 85 11.56 -2.61 -4.52
CA ALA A 85 10.88 -1.58 -5.27
C ALA A 85 10.45 -2.03 -6.68
N ASP A 86 9.20 -1.74 -7.03
CA ASP A 86 8.67 -1.91 -8.38
C ASP A 86 9.39 -1.02 -9.38
N THR A 87 9.40 -1.40 -10.65
CA THR A 87 10.00 -0.57 -11.71
C THR A 87 8.97 0.38 -12.30
N MET A 88 9.28 1.67 -12.26
CA MET A 88 8.46 2.71 -12.89
C MET A 88 9.07 3.17 -14.22
N THR A 89 8.24 3.31 -15.23
CA THR A 89 8.62 3.83 -16.55
C THR A 89 8.03 5.22 -16.76
N SER A 90 8.84 6.16 -17.23
CA SER A 90 8.41 7.54 -17.51
C SER A 90 7.14 7.60 -18.37
N GLY A 91 6.17 8.37 -17.91
CA GLY A 91 4.88 8.57 -18.57
C GLY A 91 3.89 7.42 -18.43
N LYS A 92 4.23 6.35 -17.73
CA LYS A 92 3.30 5.27 -17.38
C LYS A 92 2.76 5.48 -15.98
N ALA A 93 1.46 5.29 -15.84
CA ALA A 93 0.80 5.31 -14.55
C ALA A 93 0.88 3.94 -13.89
N VAL A 94 1.11 3.91 -12.58
CA VAL A 94 1.02 2.72 -11.73
C VAL A 94 -0.09 2.94 -10.72
N TYR A 95 -0.92 1.92 -10.53
CA TYR A 95 -1.93 1.86 -9.48
C TYR A 95 -1.32 1.21 -8.25
N GLY A 96 -1.63 1.74 -7.10
CA GLY A 96 -1.17 1.21 -5.83
C GLY A 96 -2.17 1.38 -4.71
N SER A 97 -1.89 0.75 -3.57
CA SER A 97 -2.72 0.85 -2.36
C SER A 97 -1.91 0.59 -1.11
N LEU A 98 -2.06 1.44 -0.13
CA LEU A 98 -1.49 1.18 1.20
C LEU A 98 -2.43 0.28 2.00
N TYR A 99 -2.01 -0.93 2.32
CA TYR A 99 -2.83 -1.90 3.05
C TYR A 99 -2.65 -1.86 4.58
N GLY A 100 -1.71 -1.05 5.07
CA GLY A 100 -1.46 -0.90 6.50
C GLY A 100 -0.80 0.43 6.87
N VAL A 101 -0.73 0.74 8.17
CA VAL A 101 -0.14 1.99 8.66
C VAL A 101 1.39 2.06 8.50
N SER A 102 2.04 0.92 8.37
CA SER A 102 3.49 0.79 8.15
C SER A 102 3.86 0.49 6.71
N ASP A 103 2.88 0.37 5.86
CA ASP A 103 3.02 0.09 4.45
C ASP A 103 3.59 1.31 3.71
N SER A 104 4.49 1.04 2.77
CA SER A 104 5.18 2.06 1.98
C SER A 104 5.61 1.48 0.65
N ASP A 105 5.10 2.01 -0.43
CA ASP A 105 5.36 1.49 -1.77
C ASP A 105 6.54 2.22 -2.40
N TYR A 106 7.53 1.45 -2.84
CA TYR A 106 8.71 1.98 -3.51
C TYR A 106 8.71 1.67 -5.00
N TYR A 107 9.01 2.68 -5.79
CA TYR A 107 9.12 2.61 -7.24
C TYR A 107 10.48 3.08 -7.70
N GLY A 108 11.26 2.18 -8.31
CA GLY A 108 12.56 2.50 -8.88
C GLY A 108 12.45 3.04 -10.30
N PHE A 109 13.15 4.12 -10.62
CA PHE A 109 13.26 4.65 -11.97
C PHE A 109 14.69 5.09 -12.29
N GLN A 110 15.01 5.23 -13.56
CA GLN A 110 16.33 5.64 -14.01
C GLN A 110 16.24 6.76 -15.05
N THR A 111 17.03 7.80 -14.84
CA THR A 111 17.27 8.87 -15.83
C THR A 111 18.58 8.60 -16.56
N THR A 112 18.57 8.73 -17.88
CA THR A 112 19.77 8.50 -18.71
C THR A 112 20.57 9.76 -18.99
N LYS A 113 19.99 10.94 -18.69
CA LYS A 113 20.58 12.27 -18.85
C LYS A 113 20.08 13.18 -17.75
N ASP A 114 20.85 14.24 -17.46
CA ASP A 114 20.40 15.32 -16.58
C ASP A 114 19.14 15.96 -17.14
N GLY A 115 18.22 16.29 -16.26
CA GLY A 115 16.92 16.82 -16.63
C GLY A 115 16.05 17.14 -15.43
N TYR A 116 14.74 17.08 -15.61
CA TYR A 116 13.78 17.20 -14.51
C TYR A 116 12.68 16.14 -14.61
N ILE A 117 12.11 15.82 -13.47
CA ILE A 117 10.91 15.01 -13.37
C ILE A 117 9.75 15.83 -12.82
N VAL A 118 8.54 15.39 -13.10
CA VAL A 118 7.31 15.80 -12.41
C VAL A 118 6.60 14.54 -11.99
N ILE A 119 6.16 14.48 -10.76
CA ILE A 119 5.39 13.37 -10.22
C ILE A 119 3.97 13.83 -10.04
N ASN A 120 3.01 13.05 -10.50
CA ASN A 120 1.59 13.25 -10.26
C ASN A 120 1.06 12.11 -9.41
N LEU A 121 0.41 12.43 -8.29
CA LEU A 121 -0.34 11.50 -7.45
C LEU A 121 -1.83 11.80 -7.55
N GLN A 122 -2.64 10.79 -7.80
CA GLN A 122 -4.10 10.90 -7.85
C GLN A 122 -4.73 9.91 -6.86
N HIS A 123 -5.81 10.30 -6.22
CA HIS A 123 -6.62 9.44 -5.36
C HIS A 123 -8.05 10.00 -5.26
N SER A 124 -8.98 9.18 -4.79
CA SER A 124 -10.34 9.65 -4.50
C SER A 124 -10.36 10.52 -3.24
N LYS A 125 -11.29 11.47 -3.18
CA LYS A 125 -11.53 12.26 -1.96
C LYS A 125 -11.85 11.37 -0.77
N VAL A 126 -11.24 11.69 0.37
CA VAL A 126 -11.45 10.97 1.62
C VAL A 126 -12.24 11.84 2.57
N THR A 127 -13.44 11.40 2.90
CA THR A 127 -14.33 12.11 3.84
C THR A 127 -13.88 11.95 5.28
N GLY A 128 -14.19 12.94 6.12
CA GLY A 128 -13.85 12.91 7.56
C GLY A 128 -12.40 13.26 7.90
N ARG A 129 -11.58 13.63 6.90
CA ARG A 129 -10.16 13.98 7.07
C ARG A 129 -9.77 15.32 6.43
N GLN A 130 -10.72 16.27 6.33
CA GLN A 130 -10.51 17.56 5.66
C GLN A 130 -9.25 18.28 6.18
N ASN A 131 -8.51 18.88 5.24
CA ASN A 131 -7.23 19.59 5.47
C ASN A 131 -6.08 18.72 6.04
N LYS A 132 -6.24 17.40 6.11
CA LYS A 132 -5.16 16.50 6.54
C LYS A 132 -4.45 15.90 5.34
N ALA A 133 -3.12 15.91 5.35
CA ALA A 133 -2.33 15.11 4.44
C ALA A 133 -2.64 13.63 4.69
N ILE A 134 -2.89 12.88 3.63
CA ILE A 134 -3.16 11.44 3.69
C ILE A 134 -2.08 10.63 2.98
N TYR A 135 -1.38 11.23 2.01
CA TYR A 135 -0.22 10.63 1.37
C TYR A 135 1.00 11.56 1.46
N ALA A 136 2.17 10.98 1.63
CA ALA A 136 3.46 11.59 1.32
C ALA A 136 4.09 10.86 0.15
N VAL A 137 4.66 11.62 -0.77
CA VAL A 137 5.46 11.10 -1.89
C VAL A 137 6.86 11.67 -1.76
N THR A 138 7.84 10.79 -1.60
CA THR A 138 9.23 11.17 -1.39
C THR A 138 10.09 10.66 -2.54
N VAL A 139 10.91 11.53 -3.13
CA VAL A 139 11.97 11.11 -4.05
C VAL A 139 13.23 10.83 -3.25
N CYS A 140 13.83 9.65 -3.46
CA CYS A 140 15.01 9.20 -2.74
C CYS A 140 16.17 8.90 -3.70
N ASP A 141 17.39 9.05 -3.18
CA ASP A 141 18.59 8.52 -3.84
C ASP A 141 18.71 6.99 -3.66
N THR A 142 19.78 6.40 -4.18
CA THR A 142 20.03 4.95 -4.10
C THR A 142 20.38 4.46 -2.68
N SER A 143 20.60 5.36 -1.74
CA SER A 143 20.82 5.07 -0.32
C SER A 143 19.56 5.22 0.52
N GLY A 144 18.43 5.62 -0.11
CA GLY A 144 17.17 5.89 0.57
C GLY A 144 17.09 7.30 1.20
N ASN A 145 18.08 8.18 0.97
CA ASN A 145 18.01 9.55 1.48
C ASN A 145 16.99 10.36 0.69
N SER A 146 16.15 11.13 1.40
CA SER A 146 15.16 12.02 0.79
C SER A 146 15.85 13.18 0.04
N ILE A 147 15.46 13.37 -1.22
CA ILE A 147 15.83 14.51 -2.07
C ILE A 147 14.70 15.54 -2.10
N TYR A 148 13.46 15.08 -2.14
CA TYR A 148 12.27 15.91 -2.25
C TYR A 148 11.08 15.20 -1.64
N GLU A 149 10.16 15.96 -1.06
CA GLU A 149 8.89 15.42 -0.55
C GLU A 149 7.72 16.33 -0.93
N MET A 150 6.60 15.73 -1.27
CA MET A 150 5.31 16.40 -1.39
C MET A 150 4.25 15.62 -0.62
N THR A 151 3.16 16.28 -0.26
CA THR A 151 2.01 15.65 0.39
C THR A 151 0.74 15.93 -0.40
N SER A 152 -0.19 14.97 -0.37
CA SER A 152 -1.54 15.12 -0.90
C SER A 152 -2.55 15.06 0.25
N LYS A 153 -3.53 15.97 0.23
CA LYS A 153 -4.55 16.06 1.26
C LYS A 153 -5.79 15.25 0.90
N ALA A 154 -6.59 14.96 1.89
CA ALA A 154 -7.80 14.15 1.77
C ALA A 154 -8.82 14.66 0.73
N GLU A 155 -8.86 15.96 0.49
CA GLU A 155 -9.73 16.61 -0.50
C GLU A 155 -9.13 16.74 -1.90
N ASP A 156 -7.82 16.53 -2.05
CA ASP A 156 -7.14 16.61 -3.35
C ASP A 156 -7.47 15.35 -4.17
N GLU A 157 -7.75 15.52 -5.44
CA GLU A 157 -7.94 14.39 -6.37
C GLU A 157 -6.70 14.18 -7.23
N SER A 158 -5.86 15.22 -7.30
CA SER A 158 -4.60 15.19 -8.04
C SER A 158 -3.62 16.18 -7.41
N THR A 159 -2.40 15.76 -7.20
CA THR A 159 -1.31 16.59 -6.66
C THR A 159 -0.08 16.41 -7.53
N ASP A 160 0.46 17.51 -8.02
CA ASP A 160 1.69 17.53 -8.82
C ASP A 160 2.88 18.01 -7.99
N SER A 161 4.05 17.38 -8.18
CA SER A 161 5.32 17.90 -7.68
C SER A 161 5.72 19.18 -8.45
N ILE A 162 6.69 19.89 -7.91
CA ILE A 162 7.46 20.87 -8.69
C ILE A 162 8.26 20.14 -9.78
N LYS A 163 8.81 20.90 -10.73
CA LYS A 163 9.85 20.36 -11.64
C LYS A 163 11.13 20.13 -10.82
N LEU A 164 11.39 18.89 -10.50
CA LEU A 164 12.56 18.48 -9.72
C LEU A 164 13.71 18.16 -10.66
N GLY A 165 14.79 18.96 -10.59
CA GLY A 165 16.02 18.71 -11.37
C GLY A 165 16.77 17.51 -10.80
N LEU A 166 17.16 16.58 -11.67
CA LEU A 166 17.95 15.39 -11.32
C LEU A 166 19.06 15.17 -12.35
N SER A 167 20.20 14.73 -11.88
CA SER A 167 21.27 14.22 -12.75
C SER A 167 20.91 12.84 -13.31
N ALA A 168 21.63 12.39 -14.34
CA ALA A 168 21.52 11.02 -14.81
C ALA A 168 21.83 10.05 -13.66
N GLY A 169 20.94 9.07 -13.44
CA GLY A 169 21.10 8.14 -12.33
C GLY A 169 19.87 7.34 -12.01
N LYS A 170 19.98 6.45 -11.02
CA LYS A 170 18.88 5.68 -10.45
C LYS A 170 18.32 6.39 -9.23
N TYR A 171 17.01 6.40 -9.11
CA TYR A 171 16.27 7.04 -8.02
C TYR A 171 15.07 6.18 -7.65
N TYR A 172 14.45 6.52 -6.52
CA TYR A 172 13.24 5.88 -6.05
C TYR A 172 12.17 6.90 -5.69
N ILE A 173 10.93 6.55 -5.91
CA ILE A 173 9.76 7.24 -5.39
C ILE A 173 9.18 6.36 -4.30
N LYS A 174 8.96 6.92 -3.12
CA LYS A 174 8.25 6.28 -2.01
C LYS A 174 6.89 6.93 -1.86
N VAL A 175 5.84 6.13 -1.80
CA VAL A 175 4.49 6.54 -1.38
C VAL A 175 4.22 5.97 0.01
N ALA A 176 3.77 6.78 0.94
CA ALA A 176 3.46 6.36 2.31
C ALA A 176 2.23 7.08 2.85
N GLY A 177 1.52 6.43 3.76
CA GLY A 177 0.39 7.02 4.45
C GLY A 177 0.80 8.10 5.44
N GLN A 178 0.00 9.15 5.54
CA GLN A 178 0.15 10.21 6.52
C GLN A 178 -1.03 10.23 7.49
N ASN A 179 -0.79 10.66 8.74
CA ASN A 179 -1.82 10.71 9.77
C ASN A 179 -2.56 9.38 9.96
N ALA A 180 -1.82 8.26 9.95
CA ALA A 180 -2.34 6.89 10.04
C ALA A 180 -3.40 6.58 8.96
N TYR A 181 -3.25 7.13 7.74
CA TYR A 181 -4.10 6.80 6.61
C TYR A 181 -3.55 5.56 5.88
N TYR A 182 -4.43 4.64 5.60
CA TYR A 182 -4.21 3.46 4.76
C TYR A 182 -5.56 2.99 4.21
N GLY A 183 -5.58 2.01 3.34
CA GLY A 183 -6.79 1.41 2.78
C GLY A 183 -7.35 2.13 1.56
N GLY A 184 -6.67 3.14 1.05
CA GLY A 184 -7.05 3.84 -0.17
C GLY A 184 -6.17 3.50 -1.35
N ASN A 185 -6.78 3.39 -2.54
CA ASN A 185 -6.04 3.24 -3.78
C ASN A 185 -5.55 4.61 -4.26
N TYR A 186 -4.41 4.61 -4.94
CA TYR A 186 -3.87 5.77 -5.61
C TYR A 186 -3.36 5.42 -7.02
N VAL A 187 -3.08 6.44 -7.80
CA VAL A 187 -2.38 6.34 -9.08
C VAL A 187 -1.18 7.26 -9.03
N ILE A 188 -0.01 6.76 -9.38
CA ILE A 188 1.21 7.56 -9.46
C ILE A 188 1.80 7.50 -10.88
N LYS A 189 2.32 8.64 -11.34
CA LYS A 189 2.88 8.77 -12.69
C LYS A 189 4.10 9.69 -12.68
#